data_b969d0cf84a1ac39dc3cd8ef30a49705
#
_entry.id   b969d0cf84a1ac39dc3cd8ef30a49705
#
_cell.length_a   1.000
_cell.length_b   1.000
_cell.length_c   1.000
_cell.angle_alpha   90.00
_cell.angle_beta   90.00
_cell.angle_gamma   90.00
#
_symmetry.space_group_name_H-M   'P 1'
#
loop_
_entity.id
_entity.type
_entity.pdbx_description
1 polymer ?
#
loop_
_entity_poly.entity_id
_entity_poly.type
_entity_poly.pdbx_seq_one_letter_code
_entity_poly.pdbx_strand_id
1 'polypeptide(L)'
;MSDRITLLKGDCLELMKELPDNSVDMVCCDPPYGTTSIKWDEVLDYDQMWEQYGRIVKPKGVIVLFGSQPFSAQLICSKLKWFRYELVWNKNKCGSPGLAKHRPMKTHENVLIFYKDSGGTYNPQMEKGEPYKRQSKNPDCLLYTSPSPRDS
;
A
#
# COMPACT_ATOMS: atom_id res chain seq x y z
N MET A 1 -10.10 9.95 -24.43
CA MET A 1 -10.39 8.59 -23.93
C MET A 1 -11.65 8.69 -23.10
N SER A 2 -12.64 7.89 -23.38
CA SER A 2 -13.87 7.89 -22.56
C SER A 2 -13.53 7.23 -21.23
N ASP A 3 -13.62 7.98 -20.14
CA ASP A 3 -13.49 7.44 -18.78
C ASP A 3 -14.66 6.48 -18.53
N ARG A 4 -14.42 5.19 -18.73
CA ARG A 4 -15.42 4.16 -18.47
C ARG A 4 -15.27 3.71 -17.02
N ILE A 5 -16.26 4.05 -16.19
CA ILE A 5 -16.40 3.53 -14.84
C ILE A 5 -17.34 2.33 -14.89
N THR A 6 -16.92 1.21 -14.28
CA THR A 6 -17.76 0.02 -14.10
C THR A 6 -17.93 -0.25 -12.62
N LEU A 7 -19.16 -0.30 -12.15
CA LEU A 7 -19.51 -0.61 -10.78
C LEU A 7 -20.09 -2.03 -10.71
N LEU A 8 -19.48 -2.87 -9.87
CA LEU A 8 -19.93 -4.22 -9.61
C LEU A 8 -20.42 -4.31 -8.15
N LYS A 9 -21.56 -4.97 -7.94
CA LYS A 9 -22.13 -5.18 -6.60
C LYS A 9 -22.08 -6.65 -6.24
N GLY A 10 -21.40 -7.01 -5.17
CA GLY A 10 -21.30 -8.39 -4.70
C GLY A 10 -20.09 -8.58 -3.79
N ASP A 11 -19.81 -9.84 -3.45
CA ASP A 11 -18.59 -10.22 -2.77
C ASP A 11 -17.39 -10.00 -3.69
N CYS A 12 -16.36 -9.31 -3.21
CA CYS A 12 -15.21 -8.95 -4.03
C CYS A 12 -14.38 -10.18 -4.44
N LEU A 13 -14.29 -11.21 -3.60
CA LEU A 13 -13.55 -12.44 -3.92
C LEU A 13 -14.26 -13.22 -5.04
N GLU A 14 -15.58 -13.23 -5.06
CA GLU A 14 -16.35 -13.86 -6.14
C GLU A 14 -16.29 -13.02 -7.42
N LEU A 15 -16.49 -11.72 -7.34
CA LEU A 15 -16.45 -10.83 -8.51
C LEU A 15 -15.06 -10.80 -9.17
N MET A 16 -13.99 -10.89 -8.40
CA MET A 16 -12.65 -10.95 -8.96
C MET A 16 -12.43 -12.18 -9.83
N LYS A 17 -13.13 -13.31 -9.59
CA LYS A 17 -13.04 -14.52 -10.42
C LYS A 17 -13.50 -14.28 -11.86
N GLU A 18 -14.37 -13.30 -12.08
CA GLU A 18 -14.88 -12.93 -13.41
C GLU A 18 -13.88 -12.08 -14.20
N LEU A 19 -12.90 -11.47 -13.53
CA LEU A 19 -11.89 -10.62 -14.19
C LEU A 19 -10.85 -11.49 -14.91
N PRO A 20 -10.44 -11.12 -16.14
CA PRO A 20 -9.39 -11.82 -16.86
C PRO A 20 -8.02 -11.78 -16.13
N ASP A 21 -7.21 -12.81 -16.34
CA ASP A 21 -5.85 -12.85 -15.85
C ASP A 21 -5.03 -11.68 -16.41
N ASN A 22 -4.15 -11.09 -15.59
CA ASN A 22 -3.26 -10.00 -15.97
C ASN A 22 -3.98 -8.82 -16.66
N SER A 23 -5.20 -8.50 -16.22
CA SER A 23 -6.02 -7.41 -16.79
C SER A 23 -5.93 -6.10 -16.00
N VAL A 24 -5.54 -6.16 -14.71
CA VAL A 24 -5.55 -5.03 -13.78
C VAL A 24 -4.16 -4.41 -13.66
N ASP A 25 -4.05 -3.11 -13.91
CA ASP A 25 -2.79 -2.37 -13.75
C ASP A 25 -2.51 -2.02 -12.29
N MET A 26 -3.54 -1.70 -11.52
CA MET A 26 -3.41 -1.36 -10.11
C MET A 26 -4.64 -1.81 -9.32
N VAL A 27 -4.39 -2.38 -8.14
CA VAL A 27 -5.39 -2.50 -7.07
C VAL A 27 -5.14 -1.38 -6.08
N CYS A 28 -6.18 -0.62 -5.72
CA CYS A 28 -6.14 0.36 -4.63
C CYS A 28 -7.36 0.11 -3.76
N CYS A 29 -7.14 -0.39 -2.55
CA CYS A 29 -8.21 -0.88 -1.70
C CYS A 29 -7.98 -0.52 -0.23
N ASP A 30 -9.05 -0.11 0.44
CA ASP A 30 -9.15 -0.02 1.91
C ASP A 30 -9.96 -1.24 2.38
N PRO A 31 -9.30 -2.37 2.70
CA PRO A 31 -9.98 -3.60 3.07
C PRO A 31 -10.57 -3.50 4.47
N PRO A 32 -11.54 -4.35 4.84
CA PRO A 32 -12.04 -4.41 6.21
C PRO A 32 -10.95 -4.90 7.17
N TYR A 33 -10.81 -4.23 8.33
CA TYR A 33 -9.73 -4.51 9.31
C TYR A 33 -10.15 -5.48 10.42
N GLY A 34 -11.44 -5.83 10.51
CA GLY A 34 -11.98 -6.64 11.62
C GLY A 34 -11.88 -5.94 12.98
N THR A 35 -11.91 -4.61 12.99
CA THR A 35 -11.73 -3.82 14.23
C THR A 35 -13.02 -3.27 14.79
N THR A 36 -14.11 -3.41 14.06
CA THR A 36 -15.45 -2.96 14.47
C THR A 36 -16.40 -4.13 14.62
N SER A 37 -17.51 -3.94 15.36
CA SER A 37 -18.57 -4.94 15.50
C SER A 37 -19.58 -4.92 14.34
N ILE A 38 -19.25 -4.26 13.23
CA ILE A 38 -20.12 -4.16 12.07
C ILE A 38 -19.95 -5.43 11.22
N LYS A 39 -21.04 -6.04 10.80
CA LYS A 39 -21.04 -7.33 10.08
C LYS A 39 -20.19 -7.39 8.81
N TRP A 40 -19.96 -6.28 8.14
CA TRP A 40 -19.13 -6.25 6.94
C TRP A 40 -17.63 -6.01 7.22
N ASP A 41 -17.26 -5.71 8.47
CA ASP A 41 -15.86 -5.52 8.87
C ASP A 41 -15.24 -6.85 9.31
N GLU A 42 -15.36 -7.87 8.47
CA GLU A 42 -14.69 -9.15 8.64
C GLU A 42 -13.41 -9.15 7.82
N VAL A 43 -12.31 -9.57 8.43
CA VAL A 43 -11.02 -9.69 7.73
C VAL A 43 -11.18 -10.72 6.61
N LEU A 44 -10.79 -10.32 5.40
CA LEU A 44 -10.81 -11.21 4.23
C LEU A 44 -9.87 -12.40 4.45
N ASP A 45 -10.22 -13.52 3.85
CA ASP A 45 -9.29 -14.64 3.71
C ASP A 45 -8.09 -14.20 2.88
N TYR A 46 -6.92 -14.07 3.53
CA TYR A 46 -5.71 -13.58 2.89
C TYR A 46 -5.25 -14.48 1.74
N ASP A 47 -5.40 -15.80 1.87
CA ASP A 47 -4.94 -16.72 0.83
C ASP A 47 -5.76 -16.54 -0.44
N GLN A 48 -7.08 -16.49 -0.32
CA GLN A 48 -7.98 -16.24 -1.45
C GLN A 48 -7.75 -14.84 -2.05
N MET A 49 -7.61 -13.82 -1.21
CA MET A 49 -7.33 -12.46 -1.68
C MET A 49 -6.04 -12.39 -2.49
N TRP A 50 -4.94 -12.97 -1.97
CA TRP A 50 -3.66 -12.96 -2.66
C TRP A 50 -3.63 -13.85 -3.90
N GLU A 51 -4.40 -14.93 -3.92
CA GLU A 51 -4.60 -15.74 -5.12
C GLU A 51 -5.23 -14.90 -6.23
N GLN A 52 -6.36 -14.23 -5.94
CA GLN A 52 -7.03 -13.39 -6.93
C GLN A 52 -6.15 -12.20 -7.37
N TYR A 53 -5.54 -11.47 -6.45
CA TYR A 53 -4.63 -10.39 -6.84
C TYR A 53 -3.45 -10.91 -7.67
N GLY A 54 -2.91 -12.08 -7.33
CA GLY A 54 -1.86 -12.73 -8.09
C GLY A 54 -2.25 -13.06 -9.52
N ARG A 55 -3.49 -13.43 -9.73
CA ARG A 55 -4.03 -13.80 -11.05
C ARG A 55 -4.36 -12.56 -11.88
N ILE A 56 -5.13 -11.61 -11.33
CA ILE A 56 -5.68 -10.50 -12.12
C ILE A 56 -4.69 -9.35 -12.35
N VAL A 57 -3.78 -9.10 -11.39
CA VAL A 57 -2.82 -7.99 -11.50
C VAL A 57 -1.73 -8.32 -12.51
N LYS A 58 -1.42 -7.39 -13.41
CA LYS A 58 -0.35 -7.51 -14.40
C LYS A 58 1.03 -7.72 -13.74
N PRO A 59 2.03 -8.27 -14.44
CA PRO A 59 3.38 -8.47 -13.88
C PRO A 59 4.02 -7.20 -13.31
N LYS A 60 3.82 -6.04 -13.97
CA LYS A 60 4.28 -4.72 -13.50
C LYS A 60 3.22 -3.93 -12.75
N GLY A 61 2.09 -4.55 -12.43
CA GLY A 61 1.01 -3.92 -11.69
C GLY A 61 1.36 -3.72 -10.21
N VAL A 62 0.64 -2.82 -9.59
CA VAL A 62 0.85 -2.38 -8.21
C VAL A 62 -0.36 -2.75 -7.36
N ILE A 63 -0.12 -3.22 -6.15
CA ILE A 63 -1.19 -3.43 -5.16
C ILE A 63 -0.96 -2.46 -4.01
N VAL A 64 -1.94 -1.60 -3.77
CA VAL A 64 -1.94 -0.54 -2.75
C VAL A 64 -3.05 -0.85 -1.76
N LEU A 65 -2.68 -1.17 -0.53
CA LEU A 65 -3.64 -1.52 0.51
C LEU A 65 -3.50 -0.58 1.70
N PHE A 66 -4.62 -0.02 2.14
CA PHE A 66 -4.64 0.77 3.37
C PHE A 66 -4.67 -0.15 4.58
N GLY A 67 -4.14 0.33 5.68
CA GLY A 67 -4.09 -0.44 6.91
C GLY A 67 -3.74 0.37 8.15
N SER A 68 -4.05 -0.22 9.28
CA SER A 68 -3.74 0.32 10.60
C SER A 68 -3.29 -0.83 11.48
N GLN A 69 -2.33 -0.59 12.39
CA GLN A 69 -1.88 -1.65 13.30
C GLN A 69 -3.02 -2.14 14.22
N PRO A 70 -3.13 -3.45 14.49
CA PRO A 70 -2.22 -4.54 14.13
C PRO A 70 -2.46 -5.14 12.73
N PHE A 71 -3.55 -4.79 12.06
CA PHE A 71 -3.93 -5.32 10.74
C PHE A 71 -2.81 -5.15 9.69
N SER A 72 -2.15 -3.98 9.66
CA SER A 72 -1.03 -3.74 8.73
C SER A 72 0.08 -4.79 8.87
N ALA A 73 0.44 -5.15 10.09
CA ALA A 73 1.48 -6.16 10.33
C ALA A 73 1.05 -7.55 9.83
N GLN A 74 -0.19 -7.95 10.11
CA GLN A 74 -0.75 -9.22 9.64
C GLN A 74 -0.77 -9.28 8.11
N LEU A 75 -1.21 -8.20 7.47
CA LEU A 75 -1.29 -8.10 6.01
C LEU A 75 0.10 -8.18 5.36
N ILE A 76 1.11 -7.50 5.92
CA ILE A 76 2.50 -7.60 5.44
C ILE A 76 3.02 -9.03 5.59
N CYS A 77 2.84 -9.66 6.75
CA CYS A 77 3.30 -11.02 7.00
C CYS A 77 2.63 -12.05 6.08
N SER A 78 1.35 -11.85 5.74
CA SER A 78 0.62 -12.77 4.87
C SER A 78 1.19 -12.85 3.44
N LYS A 79 1.91 -11.81 2.97
CA LYS A 79 2.56 -11.79 1.65
C LYS A 79 3.90 -11.05 1.66
N LEU A 80 4.76 -11.37 2.60
CA LEU A 80 6.03 -10.69 2.82
C LEU A 80 6.92 -10.60 1.55
N LYS A 81 6.92 -11.63 0.71
CA LYS A 81 7.71 -11.62 -0.54
C LYS A 81 7.28 -10.55 -1.54
N TRP A 82 6.04 -10.08 -1.49
CA TRP A 82 5.52 -9.04 -2.38
C TRP A 82 5.57 -7.66 -1.75
N PHE A 83 5.65 -7.55 -0.42
CA PHE A 83 5.77 -6.28 0.27
C PHE A 83 7.05 -5.55 -0.14
N ARG A 84 6.94 -4.25 -0.37
CA ARG A 84 8.07 -3.40 -0.80
C ARG A 84 8.34 -2.29 0.18
N TYR A 85 7.37 -1.46 0.45
CA TYR A 85 7.48 -0.33 1.36
C TYR A 85 6.10 0.14 1.82
N GLU A 86 6.11 0.97 2.85
CA GLU A 86 4.91 1.67 3.29
C GLU A 86 5.06 3.18 3.13
N LEU A 87 3.92 3.84 2.92
CA LEU A 87 3.78 5.29 3.03
C LEU A 87 2.91 5.59 4.23
N VAL A 88 3.14 6.74 4.85
CA VAL A 88 2.34 7.23 5.98
C VAL A 88 1.39 8.29 5.48
N TRP A 89 0.10 8.00 5.54
CA TRP A 89 -0.93 8.99 5.28
C TRP A 89 -1.26 9.74 6.57
N ASN A 90 -0.79 10.99 6.68
CA ASN A 90 -1.10 11.86 7.80
C ASN A 90 -2.48 12.50 7.60
N LYS A 91 -3.42 12.19 8.50
CA LYS A 91 -4.80 12.69 8.45
C LYS A 91 -4.91 14.04 9.14
N ASN A 92 -5.75 14.92 8.60
CA ASN A 92 -6.03 16.24 9.22
C ASN A 92 -6.80 16.14 10.53
N LYS A 93 -7.43 15.00 10.82
CA LYS A 93 -8.22 14.77 12.03
C LYS A 93 -7.82 13.46 12.69
N CYS A 94 -7.76 13.45 14.01
CA CYS A 94 -7.59 12.25 14.79
C CYS A 94 -8.86 11.40 14.74
N GLY A 95 -8.69 10.08 14.62
CA GLY A 95 -9.77 9.13 14.82
C GLY A 95 -10.02 8.83 16.31
N SER A 96 -11.23 8.34 16.62
CA SER A 96 -11.58 7.76 17.92
C SER A 96 -11.36 8.67 19.14
N PRO A 97 -12.01 9.85 19.22
CA PRO A 97 -11.83 10.79 20.34
C PRO A 97 -12.18 10.18 21.71
N GLY A 98 -13.04 9.18 21.76
CA GLY A 98 -13.38 8.45 23.00
C GLY A 98 -12.21 7.72 23.66
N LEU A 99 -11.15 7.44 22.90
CA LEU A 99 -9.95 6.75 23.40
C LEU A 99 -8.87 7.71 23.93
N ALA A 100 -9.05 9.03 23.82
CA ALA A 100 -8.07 10.03 24.22
C ALA A 100 -7.66 9.97 25.69
N LYS A 101 -8.56 9.43 26.55
CA LYS A 101 -8.28 9.22 27.99
C LYS A 101 -7.38 8.01 28.27
N HIS A 102 -7.25 7.09 27.31
CA HIS A 102 -6.58 5.80 27.51
C HIS A 102 -5.29 5.65 26.70
N ARG A 103 -5.16 6.40 25.59
CA ARG A 103 -3.96 6.37 24.73
C ARG A 103 -3.84 7.61 23.88
N PRO A 104 -2.63 7.92 23.36
CA PRO A 104 -2.47 8.96 22.35
C PRO A 104 -3.37 8.71 21.14
N MET A 105 -3.95 9.78 20.60
CA MET A 105 -4.79 9.67 19.41
C MET A 105 -3.96 9.49 18.16
N LYS A 106 -4.39 8.58 17.30
CA LYS A 106 -3.71 8.27 16.05
C LYS A 106 -4.15 9.23 14.95
N THR A 107 -3.18 9.85 14.26
CA THR A 107 -3.40 10.80 13.17
C THR A 107 -2.99 10.27 11.81
N HIS A 108 -2.53 9.01 11.73
CA HIS A 108 -2.02 8.47 10.47
C HIS A 108 -2.60 7.08 10.18
N GLU A 109 -2.56 6.72 8.91
CA GLU A 109 -2.75 5.36 8.40
C GLU A 109 -1.57 4.94 7.55
N ASN A 110 -1.37 3.63 7.43
CA ASN A 110 -0.36 3.06 6.57
C ASN A 110 -0.96 2.82 5.18
N VAL A 111 -0.19 3.10 4.15
CA VAL A 111 -0.48 2.72 2.76
C VAL A 111 0.60 1.73 2.36
N LEU A 112 0.23 0.47 2.23
CA LEU A 112 1.14 -0.65 2.01
C LEU A 112 1.25 -0.94 0.52
N ILE A 113 2.48 -1.00 0.02
CA ILE A 113 2.75 -1.21 -1.40
C ILE A 113 3.33 -2.60 -1.63
N PHE A 114 2.68 -3.34 -2.53
CA PHE A 114 3.09 -4.68 -2.93
C PHE A 114 3.26 -4.78 -4.44
N TYR A 115 4.28 -5.53 -4.88
CA TYR A 115 4.50 -5.93 -6.26
C TYR A 115 4.70 -7.44 -6.34
N LYS A 116 4.12 -8.08 -7.37
CA LYS A 116 4.35 -9.50 -7.64
C LYS A 116 5.83 -9.79 -7.91
N ASP A 117 6.40 -8.99 -8.80
CA ASP A 117 7.78 -9.13 -9.28
C ASP A 117 8.66 -7.97 -8.80
N SER A 118 9.95 -8.00 -9.14
CA SER A 118 10.95 -7.04 -8.68
C SER A 118 10.85 -5.63 -9.30
N GLY A 119 9.82 -5.32 -10.08
CA GLY A 119 9.72 -4.03 -10.77
C GLY A 119 8.30 -3.59 -11.05
N GLY A 120 7.60 -3.03 -10.06
CA GLY A 120 6.33 -2.34 -10.28
C GLY A 120 6.51 -1.03 -11.06
N THR A 121 5.43 -0.55 -11.67
CA THR A 121 5.43 0.75 -12.33
C THR A 121 5.51 1.85 -11.26
N TYR A 122 6.57 2.66 -11.32
CA TYR A 122 6.76 3.81 -10.44
C TYR A 122 7.16 5.04 -11.27
N ASN A 123 6.41 6.12 -11.12
CA ASN A 123 6.65 7.40 -11.79
C ASN A 123 6.90 8.48 -10.73
N PRO A 124 8.17 8.71 -10.33
CA PRO A 124 8.48 9.70 -9.32
C PRO A 124 8.09 11.11 -9.77
N GLN A 125 7.40 11.83 -8.92
CA GLN A 125 7.13 13.26 -9.09
C GLN A 125 8.21 14.02 -8.32
N MET A 126 9.16 14.59 -9.07
CA MET A 126 10.31 15.30 -8.49
C MET A 126 10.00 16.77 -8.29
N GLU A 127 10.30 17.30 -7.12
CA GLU A 127 10.25 18.72 -6.83
C GLU A 127 11.68 19.30 -6.87
N LYS A 128 11.81 20.55 -7.34
CA LYS A 128 13.10 21.26 -7.29
C LYS A 128 13.43 21.56 -5.82
N GLY A 129 14.51 20.96 -5.33
CA GLY A 129 15.07 21.26 -4.02
C GLY A 129 16.26 22.20 -4.12
N GLU A 130 16.63 22.83 -3.01
CA GLU A 130 17.87 23.58 -2.91
C GLU A 130 19.08 22.62 -2.99
N PRO A 131 20.10 22.93 -3.81
CA PRO A 131 21.30 22.10 -3.89
C PRO A 131 21.99 22.02 -2.52
N TYR A 132 22.28 20.83 -2.06
CA TYR A 132 23.09 20.67 -0.85
C TYR A 132 24.32 19.82 -1.13
N LYS A 133 25.45 20.22 -0.56
CA LYS A 133 26.68 19.40 -0.59
C LYS A 133 26.76 18.61 0.71
N ARG A 134 26.62 17.29 0.62
CA ARG A 134 26.89 16.42 1.74
C ARG A 134 28.38 16.21 1.88
N GLN A 135 29.02 16.77 2.89
CA GLN A 135 30.37 16.41 3.26
C GLN A 135 30.32 15.13 4.09
N SER A 136 30.67 14.01 3.50
CA SER A 136 30.90 12.78 4.28
C SER A 136 32.24 12.91 4.97
N LYS A 137 32.24 12.90 6.30
CA LYS A 137 33.47 12.85 7.09
C LYS A 137 34.04 11.42 7.18
N ASN A 138 33.37 10.43 6.63
CA ASN A 138 33.75 9.03 6.71
C ASN A 138 33.72 8.39 5.32
N PRO A 139 34.89 8.12 4.68
CA PRO A 139 34.93 7.53 3.34
C PRO A 139 34.29 6.13 3.28
N ASP A 140 34.22 5.41 4.39
CA ASP A 140 33.59 4.08 4.47
C ASP A 140 32.07 4.12 4.43
N CYS A 141 31.46 5.30 4.56
CA CYS A 141 30.01 5.50 4.41
C CYS A 141 29.54 5.60 2.94
N LEU A 142 30.47 5.53 1.98
CA LEU A 142 30.18 5.62 0.56
C LEU A 142 29.63 4.33 -0.06
N LEU A 143 29.56 3.24 0.69
CA LEU A 143 29.01 1.95 0.23
C LEU A 143 27.47 1.96 0.00
N TYR A 144 26.79 3.04 0.36
CA TYR A 144 25.31 3.15 0.24
C TYR A 144 24.83 4.35 -0.57
N THR A 145 25.70 5.04 -1.30
CA THR A 145 25.29 6.12 -2.18
C THR A 145 25.06 5.61 -3.60
N SER A 146 23.89 4.99 -3.83
CA SER A 146 23.26 5.22 -5.13
C SER A 146 23.02 6.72 -5.25
N PRO A 147 23.33 7.37 -6.40
CA PRO A 147 23.02 8.78 -6.58
C PRO A 147 21.51 8.96 -6.28
N SER A 148 21.23 9.85 -5.35
CA SER A 148 19.85 10.24 -5.09
C SER A 148 19.31 10.84 -6.39
N PRO A 149 18.04 10.59 -6.77
CA PRO A 149 17.40 11.28 -7.89
C PRO A 149 17.44 12.81 -7.79
N ARG A 150 17.89 13.35 -6.65
CA ARG A 150 18.11 14.79 -6.40
C ARG A 150 19.49 15.29 -6.86
N ASP A 151 20.38 14.40 -7.24
CA ASP A 151 21.78 14.73 -7.59
C ASP A 151 22.00 14.75 -9.12
N SER A 152 20.93 14.60 -9.93
CA SER A 152 20.94 14.67 -11.38
C SER A 152 20.26 15.91 -11.92
#